data_75690072b51b893c44950f80be5141a3
#
_entry.id   75690072b51b893c44950f80be5141a3
#
_cell.length_a   1.000
_cell.length_b   1.000
_cell.length_c   1.000
_cell.angle_alpha   90.00
_cell.angle_beta   90.00
_cell.angle_gamma   90.00
#
_symmetry.space_group_name_H-M   'P 1'
#
loop_
_entity.id
_entity.type
_entity.pdbx_description
1 polymer ?
#
loop_
_entity_poly.entity_id
_entity_poly.type
_entity_poly.pdbx_seq_one_letter_code
_entity_poly.pdbx_strand_id
1 'polypeptide(L)'
;MKITKLETFLVKPRWLFLKIHTDEGILGLGEPILEGRALTCAQAVAELSPYLVGQDPRRVVHHWQAMYKHAFYRGGPILTSVLSGVEQALWDITGKALGVPVYQLFGGPTRERVRLYKHASSEDPAGIKEWVARGFTAFKTGIAGGRPARIIENKAFVDRAVARFAALREAAGPEVDIAVDFHGAISPQTSKILIKALEPYQPMFIEEPAQCQNVDVLADLGRGTHLPIATGERVFTKWGFREILEKRAASILQPDLCHAGGIHEVHLIAGMAEAYYAAIAPHNPLGPISLAACIQLDATIPNFIAQEHVSLGEGYLKTPFVVKDGYVDLPTAPGLGIELDEAALADKIGHDWRNPETYHPDDGAAVDW
;
A
#
# COMPACT_ATOMS: atom_id res chain seq x y z
N MET A 1 -26.48 -11.35 -13.91
CA MET A 1 -25.83 -11.23 -12.57
C MET A 1 -26.20 -9.92 -11.92
N LYS A 2 -26.60 -9.96 -10.66
CA LYS A 2 -26.92 -8.77 -9.86
C LYS A 2 -26.32 -8.90 -8.46
N ILE A 3 -25.86 -7.81 -7.89
CA ILE A 3 -25.46 -7.74 -6.48
C ILE A 3 -26.68 -7.93 -5.60
N THR A 4 -26.59 -8.80 -4.61
CA THR A 4 -27.69 -9.08 -3.67
C THR A 4 -27.41 -8.54 -2.26
N LYS A 5 -26.15 -8.50 -1.83
CA LYS A 5 -25.76 -8.10 -0.47
C LYS A 5 -24.30 -7.64 -0.42
N LEU A 6 -24.02 -6.69 0.46
CA LEU A 6 -22.67 -6.33 0.90
C LEU A 6 -22.53 -6.67 2.40
N GLU A 7 -21.41 -7.27 2.80
CA GLU A 7 -21.09 -7.60 4.19
C GLU A 7 -19.68 -7.18 4.52
N THR A 8 -19.50 -6.48 5.63
CA THR A 8 -18.19 -6.07 6.13
C THR A 8 -17.86 -6.80 7.43
N PHE A 9 -16.58 -7.12 7.61
CA PHE A 9 -16.06 -7.84 8.77
C PHE A 9 -14.82 -7.13 9.28
N LEU A 10 -14.83 -6.72 10.56
CA LEU A 10 -13.62 -6.30 11.25
C LEU A 10 -12.77 -7.53 11.50
N VAL A 11 -11.57 -7.58 10.95
CA VAL A 11 -10.68 -8.73 11.04
C VAL A 11 -9.36 -8.34 11.70
N LYS A 12 -8.97 -9.06 12.76
CA LYS A 12 -7.69 -8.83 13.44
C LYS A 12 -6.52 -8.97 12.46
N PRO A 13 -5.42 -8.21 12.65
CA PRO A 13 -5.17 -7.29 13.77
C PRO A 13 -5.91 -5.96 13.64
N ARG A 14 -6.21 -5.45 12.43
CA ARG A 14 -6.73 -4.10 12.22
C ARG A 14 -7.46 -3.89 10.88
N TRP A 15 -7.85 -4.96 10.17
CA TRP A 15 -8.37 -4.92 8.82
C TRP A 15 -9.91 -4.86 8.76
N LEU A 16 -10.42 -4.48 7.61
CA LEU A 16 -11.85 -4.53 7.27
C LEU A 16 -12.01 -5.27 5.96
N PHE A 17 -12.57 -6.47 6.00
CA PHE A 17 -12.87 -7.26 4.81
C PHE A 17 -14.30 -7.01 4.33
N LEU A 18 -14.50 -7.03 3.02
CA LEU A 18 -15.79 -6.89 2.35
C LEU A 18 -16.06 -8.15 1.53
N LYS A 19 -17.31 -8.65 1.65
CA LYS A 19 -17.89 -9.63 0.76
C LYS A 19 -19.05 -9.01 -0.02
N ILE A 20 -19.02 -9.11 -1.35
CA ILE A 20 -20.14 -8.74 -2.23
C ILE A 20 -20.72 -10.01 -2.81
N HIS A 21 -21.99 -10.26 -2.52
CA HIS A 21 -22.76 -11.43 -2.98
C HIS A 21 -23.51 -11.11 -4.27
N THR A 22 -23.66 -12.13 -5.12
CA THR A 22 -24.47 -12.03 -6.35
C THR A 22 -25.58 -13.08 -6.39
N ASP A 23 -26.60 -12.87 -7.23
CA ASP A 23 -27.71 -13.81 -7.48
C ASP A 23 -27.27 -15.07 -8.24
N GLU A 24 -26.06 -15.09 -8.80
CA GLU A 24 -25.46 -16.26 -9.46
C GLU A 24 -24.49 -17.04 -8.55
N GLY A 25 -24.42 -16.69 -7.25
CA GLY A 25 -23.58 -17.38 -6.27
C GLY A 25 -22.10 -17.00 -6.32
N ILE A 26 -21.71 -16.06 -7.18
CA ILE A 26 -20.34 -15.55 -7.22
C ILE A 26 -20.15 -14.54 -6.08
N LEU A 27 -19.06 -14.71 -5.33
CA LEU A 27 -18.65 -13.87 -4.22
C LEU A 27 -17.41 -13.06 -4.58
N GLY A 28 -17.46 -11.73 -4.41
CA GLY A 28 -16.31 -10.84 -4.53
C GLY A 28 -15.72 -10.44 -3.20
N LEU A 29 -14.40 -10.33 -3.15
CA LEU A 29 -13.63 -9.93 -1.98
C LEU A 29 -12.98 -8.57 -2.19
N GLY A 30 -13.01 -7.72 -1.16
CA GLY A 30 -12.33 -6.43 -1.12
C GLY A 30 -11.93 -6.04 0.29
N GLU A 31 -11.10 -5.00 0.41
CA GLU A 31 -10.58 -4.52 1.69
C GLU A 31 -10.76 -2.98 1.79
N PRO A 32 -12.00 -2.51 2.10
CA PRO A 32 -12.33 -1.08 2.17
C PRO A 32 -11.84 -0.45 3.49
N ILE A 33 -10.59 -0.65 3.82
CA ILE A 33 -9.99 -0.21 5.09
C ILE A 33 -9.37 1.17 4.99
N LEU A 34 -9.51 1.96 6.05
CA LEU A 34 -8.58 3.02 6.40
C LEU A 34 -8.14 2.78 7.84
N GLU A 35 -6.85 2.73 8.08
CA GLU A 35 -6.26 2.44 9.38
C GLU A 35 -6.79 3.38 10.46
N GLY A 36 -7.21 2.80 11.60
CA GLY A 36 -7.84 3.55 12.69
C GLY A 36 -9.27 4.04 12.42
N ARG A 37 -9.84 3.78 11.23
CA ARG A 37 -11.18 4.21 10.83
C ARG A 37 -12.04 3.07 10.23
N ALA A 38 -11.74 1.82 10.60
CA ALA A 38 -12.43 0.65 10.07
C ALA A 38 -13.95 0.71 10.25
N LEU A 39 -14.44 1.14 11.42
CA LEU A 39 -15.88 1.30 11.69
C LEU A 39 -16.52 2.38 10.80
N THR A 40 -15.82 3.49 10.57
CA THR A 40 -16.30 4.57 9.68
C THR A 40 -16.39 4.07 8.25
N CYS A 41 -15.38 3.32 7.78
CA CYS A 41 -15.38 2.70 6.46
C CYS A 41 -16.50 1.66 6.31
N ALA A 42 -16.73 0.82 7.33
CA ALA A 42 -17.83 -0.15 7.33
C ALA A 42 -19.20 0.54 7.20
N GLN A 43 -19.41 1.66 7.91
CA GLN A 43 -20.63 2.45 7.79
C GLN A 43 -20.75 3.06 6.38
N ALA A 44 -19.68 3.59 5.80
CA ALA A 44 -19.72 4.15 4.46
C ALA A 44 -19.98 3.08 3.37
N VAL A 45 -19.50 1.84 3.55
CA VAL A 45 -19.91 0.70 2.71
C VAL A 45 -21.42 0.44 2.82
N ALA A 46 -21.96 0.48 4.05
CA ALA A 46 -23.40 0.29 4.27
C ALA A 46 -24.24 1.37 3.55
N GLU A 47 -23.76 2.62 3.52
CA GLU A 47 -24.40 3.73 2.81
C GLU A 47 -24.37 3.58 1.28
N LEU A 48 -23.39 2.88 0.71
CA LEU A 48 -23.32 2.55 -0.72
C LEU A 48 -24.22 1.38 -1.09
N SER A 49 -24.61 0.53 -0.15
CA SER A 49 -25.39 -0.69 -0.38
C SER A 49 -26.71 -0.44 -1.15
N PRO A 50 -27.54 0.58 -0.80
CA PRO A 50 -28.78 0.86 -1.54
C PRO A 50 -28.57 1.19 -3.03
N TYR A 51 -27.42 1.77 -3.38
CA TYR A 51 -27.07 2.00 -4.79
C TYR A 51 -26.62 0.73 -5.49
N LEU A 52 -25.77 -0.09 -4.85
CA LEU A 52 -25.12 -1.23 -5.47
C LEU A 52 -26.03 -2.46 -5.58
N VAL A 53 -26.90 -2.71 -4.60
CA VAL A 53 -27.82 -3.86 -4.63
C VAL A 53 -28.77 -3.75 -5.85
N GLY A 54 -28.86 -4.86 -6.59
CA GLY A 54 -29.63 -4.94 -7.84
C GLY A 54 -28.86 -4.51 -9.09
N GLN A 55 -27.66 -3.93 -8.97
CA GLN A 55 -26.81 -3.57 -10.10
C GLN A 55 -26.01 -4.77 -10.63
N ASP A 56 -25.58 -4.68 -11.89
CA ASP A 56 -24.62 -5.64 -12.49
C ASP A 56 -23.18 -5.31 -12.03
N PRO A 57 -22.54 -6.18 -11.24
CA PRO A 57 -21.20 -5.90 -10.70
C PRO A 57 -20.10 -5.76 -11.76
N ARG A 58 -20.31 -6.31 -12.96
CA ARG A 58 -19.31 -6.29 -14.06
C ARG A 58 -19.11 -4.92 -14.69
N ARG A 59 -19.96 -3.92 -14.37
CA ARG A 59 -19.79 -2.54 -14.77
C ARG A 59 -18.85 -1.76 -13.86
N VAL A 60 -17.67 -2.33 -13.57
CA VAL A 60 -16.75 -1.87 -12.53
C VAL A 60 -16.42 -0.38 -12.66
N VAL A 61 -15.96 0.06 -13.82
CA VAL A 61 -15.60 1.48 -14.05
C VAL A 61 -16.82 2.41 -13.96
N HIS A 62 -18.00 1.94 -14.37
CA HIS A 62 -19.24 2.71 -14.20
C HIS A 62 -19.56 2.92 -12.71
N HIS A 63 -19.47 1.86 -11.91
CA HIS A 63 -19.72 1.95 -10.46
C HIS A 63 -18.67 2.81 -9.77
N TRP A 64 -17.41 2.70 -10.17
CA TRP A 64 -16.38 3.61 -9.69
C TRP A 64 -16.75 5.07 -9.92
N GLN A 65 -17.15 5.41 -11.17
CA GLN A 65 -17.55 6.78 -11.55
C GLN A 65 -18.81 7.23 -10.79
N ALA A 66 -19.78 6.34 -10.61
CA ALA A 66 -21.01 6.66 -9.87
C ALA A 66 -20.72 6.95 -8.40
N MET A 67 -20.00 6.05 -7.70
CA MET A 67 -19.63 6.22 -6.30
C MET A 67 -18.80 7.49 -6.07
N TYR A 68 -17.88 7.81 -6.98
CA TYR A 68 -17.04 9.00 -6.87
C TYR A 68 -17.80 10.30 -7.18
N LYS A 69 -18.61 10.32 -8.25
CA LYS A 69 -19.29 11.54 -8.74
C LYS A 69 -20.56 11.89 -7.98
N HIS A 70 -21.32 10.88 -7.52
CA HIS A 70 -22.55 11.11 -6.77
C HIS A 70 -22.29 11.63 -5.37
N ALA A 71 -21.13 11.38 -4.79
CA ALA A 71 -20.66 12.12 -3.65
C ALA A 71 -20.25 13.52 -4.09
N PHE A 72 -21.12 14.52 -3.87
CA PHE A 72 -20.85 15.91 -4.28
C PHE A 72 -19.50 16.41 -3.72
N TYR A 73 -19.21 16.10 -2.46
CA TYR A 73 -17.91 16.31 -1.79
C TYR A 73 -17.02 15.10 -2.01
N ARG A 74 -16.29 15.09 -3.14
CA ARG A 74 -15.53 13.94 -3.64
C ARG A 74 -14.24 13.70 -2.89
N GLY A 75 -13.84 12.44 -2.85
CA GLY A 75 -12.49 12.05 -2.40
C GLY A 75 -12.31 12.09 -0.89
N GLY A 76 -11.07 12.28 -0.48
CA GLY A 76 -10.63 12.16 0.89
C GLY A 76 -10.40 10.70 1.31
N PRO A 77 -9.67 10.48 2.43
CA PRO A 77 -9.18 9.17 2.79
C PRO A 77 -10.29 8.12 3.00
N ILE A 78 -11.38 8.47 3.69
CA ILE A 78 -12.44 7.51 4.01
C ILE A 78 -13.20 7.09 2.74
N LEU A 79 -13.74 8.07 1.99
CA LEU A 79 -14.59 7.75 0.83
C LEU A 79 -13.79 7.06 -0.28
N THR A 80 -12.53 7.45 -0.50
CA THR A 80 -11.71 6.82 -1.52
C THR A 80 -11.30 5.41 -1.11
N SER A 81 -11.01 5.17 0.17
CA SER A 81 -10.71 3.81 0.66
C SER A 81 -11.91 2.87 0.54
N VAL A 82 -13.11 3.36 0.87
CA VAL A 82 -14.33 2.57 0.70
C VAL A 82 -14.59 2.24 -0.76
N LEU A 83 -14.45 3.23 -1.64
CA LEU A 83 -14.56 3.03 -3.08
C LEU A 83 -13.55 2.01 -3.59
N SER A 84 -12.30 2.07 -3.12
CA SER A 84 -11.22 1.15 -3.50
C SER A 84 -11.54 -0.30 -3.17
N GLY A 85 -11.96 -0.58 -1.93
CA GLY A 85 -12.30 -1.95 -1.51
C GLY A 85 -13.55 -2.49 -2.22
N VAL A 86 -14.55 -1.64 -2.51
CA VAL A 86 -15.69 -2.04 -3.34
C VAL A 86 -15.24 -2.38 -4.75
N GLU A 87 -14.40 -1.57 -5.36
CA GLU A 87 -13.86 -1.78 -6.71
C GLU A 87 -13.06 -3.08 -6.82
N GLN A 88 -12.22 -3.40 -5.83
CA GLN A 88 -11.51 -4.67 -5.74
C GLN A 88 -12.48 -5.86 -5.79
N ALA A 89 -13.56 -5.81 -5.00
CA ALA A 89 -14.56 -6.88 -4.97
C ALA A 89 -15.32 -7.00 -6.31
N LEU A 90 -15.59 -5.90 -7.00
CA LEU A 90 -16.23 -5.93 -8.32
C LEU A 90 -15.31 -6.53 -9.40
N TRP A 91 -14.01 -6.26 -9.36
CA TRP A 91 -13.04 -6.93 -10.23
C TRP A 91 -12.94 -8.42 -9.92
N ASP A 92 -12.93 -8.79 -8.64
CA ASP A 92 -12.92 -10.20 -8.22
C ASP A 92 -14.13 -10.96 -8.79
N ILE A 93 -15.34 -10.39 -8.67
CA ILE A 93 -16.56 -10.95 -9.29
C ILE A 93 -16.39 -11.06 -10.80
N THR A 94 -15.90 -10.00 -11.45
CA THR A 94 -15.77 -9.96 -12.91
C THR A 94 -14.81 -11.03 -13.41
N GLY A 95 -13.64 -11.17 -12.78
CA GLY A 95 -12.67 -12.20 -13.11
C GLY A 95 -13.23 -13.61 -12.89
N LYS A 96 -13.92 -13.84 -11.77
CA LYS A 96 -14.58 -15.14 -11.47
C LYS A 96 -15.68 -15.46 -12.47
N ALA A 97 -16.49 -14.49 -12.84
CA ALA A 97 -17.56 -14.66 -13.83
C ALA A 97 -17.04 -15.00 -15.24
N LEU A 98 -15.87 -14.52 -15.58
CA LEU A 98 -15.21 -14.77 -16.88
C LEU A 98 -14.24 -15.97 -16.82
N GLY A 99 -13.99 -16.53 -15.63
CA GLY A 99 -13.09 -17.67 -15.44
C GLY A 99 -11.61 -17.33 -15.60
N VAL A 100 -11.21 -16.05 -15.37
CA VAL A 100 -9.84 -15.56 -15.55
C VAL A 100 -9.36 -14.75 -14.35
N PRO A 101 -8.04 -14.73 -14.04
CA PRO A 101 -7.46 -13.78 -13.10
C PRO A 101 -7.68 -12.33 -13.54
N VAL A 102 -7.74 -11.39 -12.59
CA VAL A 102 -8.00 -9.97 -12.90
C VAL A 102 -6.96 -9.37 -13.83
N TYR A 103 -5.68 -9.73 -13.69
CA TYR A 103 -4.63 -9.22 -14.58
C TYR A 103 -4.87 -9.53 -16.08
N GLN A 104 -5.59 -10.62 -16.41
CA GLN A 104 -5.95 -10.91 -17.79
C GLN A 104 -6.90 -9.87 -18.39
N LEU A 105 -7.72 -9.23 -17.56
CA LEU A 105 -8.66 -8.17 -17.97
C LEU A 105 -7.96 -6.84 -18.28
N PHE A 106 -6.70 -6.70 -17.85
CA PHE A 106 -5.84 -5.54 -18.12
C PHE A 106 -4.79 -5.80 -19.22
N GLY A 107 -4.98 -6.83 -20.04
CA GLY A 107 -4.11 -7.14 -21.18
C GLY A 107 -3.13 -8.26 -20.93
N GLY A 108 -3.15 -8.89 -19.76
CA GLY A 108 -2.29 -10.01 -19.38
C GLY A 108 -1.00 -9.57 -18.68
N PRO A 109 -0.21 -10.52 -18.21
CA PRO A 109 0.95 -10.23 -17.39
C PRO A 109 2.17 -9.77 -18.21
N THR A 110 2.90 -8.79 -17.69
CA THR A 110 4.20 -8.33 -18.20
C THR A 110 5.37 -9.06 -17.53
N ARG A 111 5.09 -9.85 -16.49
CA ARG A 111 6.06 -10.66 -15.71
C ARG A 111 5.40 -11.93 -15.21
N GLU A 112 6.21 -12.93 -14.85
CA GLU A 112 5.73 -14.23 -14.38
C GLU A 112 5.60 -14.31 -12.86
N ARG A 113 6.27 -13.42 -12.13
CA ARG A 113 6.26 -13.34 -10.65
C ARG A 113 6.47 -11.91 -10.17
N VAL A 114 6.02 -11.61 -8.95
CA VAL A 114 6.10 -10.29 -8.31
C VAL A 114 7.18 -10.30 -7.25
N ARG A 115 8.13 -9.36 -7.34
CA ARG A 115 9.15 -9.13 -6.31
C ARG A 115 8.51 -8.51 -5.08
N LEU A 116 8.82 -9.03 -3.89
CA LEU A 116 8.37 -8.45 -2.63
C LEU A 116 9.52 -7.75 -1.91
N TYR A 117 9.19 -6.74 -1.11
CA TYR A 117 10.08 -6.25 -0.08
C TYR A 117 9.47 -6.45 1.31
N LYS A 118 10.34 -6.69 2.30
CA LYS A 118 9.97 -6.98 3.67
C LYS A 118 10.39 -5.84 4.60
N HIS A 119 9.58 -5.59 5.62
CA HIS A 119 9.99 -4.68 6.69
C HIS A 119 11.15 -5.27 7.49
N ALA A 120 12.21 -4.49 7.68
CA ALA A 120 13.37 -4.80 8.50
C ALA A 120 13.45 -3.82 9.67
N SER A 121 13.64 -4.36 10.87
CA SER A 121 13.89 -3.52 12.04
C SER A 121 15.26 -2.86 11.93
N SER A 122 15.32 -1.54 12.05
CA SER A 122 16.59 -0.81 12.12
C SER A 122 17.41 -1.11 13.39
N GLU A 123 16.79 -1.78 14.36
CA GLU A 123 17.43 -2.17 15.62
C GLU A 123 17.86 -3.65 15.65
N ASP A 124 17.52 -4.41 14.62
CA ASP A 124 17.91 -5.83 14.46
C ASP A 124 18.60 -6.10 13.11
N PRO A 125 19.85 -5.64 12.91
CA PRO A 125 20.59 -5.95 11.70
C PRO A 125 20.86 -7.45 11.48
N ALA A 126 20.84 -8.26 12.54
CA ALA A 126 21.04 -9.70 12.42
C ALA A 126 19.86 -10.38 11.74
N GLY A 127 18.62 -9.94 12.03
CA GLY A 127 17.41 -10.47 11.42
C GLY A 127 17.35 -10.31 9.92
N ILE A 128 17.97 -9.27 9.34
CA ILE A 128 18.00 -9.08 7.88
C ILE A 128 18.79 -10.21 7.19
N LYS A 129 19.86 -10.72 7.82
CA LYS A 129 20.69 -11.83 7.27
C LYS A 129 19.88 -13.10 7.08
N GLU A 130 18.99 -13.42 8.03
CA GLU A 130 18.14 -14.59 7.93
C GLU A 130 17.19 -14.50 6.74
N TRP A 131 16.61 -13.32 6.48
CA TRP A 131 15.73 -13.11 5.36
C TRP A 131 16.46 -13.08 4.01
N VAL A 132 17.67 -12.51 3.97
CA VAL A 132 18.57 -12.59 2.80
C VAL A 132 18.92 -14.05 2.48
N ALA A 133 19.25 -14.84 3.50
CA ALA A 133 19.50 -16.27 3.33
C ALA A 133 18.26 -17.06 2.83
N ARG A 134 17.06 -16.54 3.06
CA ARG A 134 15.79 -17.07 2.53
C ARG A 134 15.43 -16.51 1.13
N GLY A 135 16.34 -15.76 0.51
CA GLY A 135 16.20 -15.26 -0.86
C GLY A 135 15.55 -13.87 -0.98
N PHE A 136 15.25 -13.17 0.10
CA PHE A 136 14.76 -11.78 -0.02
C PHE A 136 15.88 -10.85 -0.49
N THR A 137 15.55 -10.02 -1.48
CA THR A 137 16.49 -9.09 -2.12
C THR A 137 16.13 -7.62 -1.88
N ALA A 138 15.02 -7.35 -1.21
CA ALA A 138 14.55 -5.99 -0.93
C ALA A 138 13.93 -5.87 0.47
N PHE A 139 14.20 -4.74 1.13
CA PHE A 139 13.70 -4.43 2.47
C PHE A 139 13.31 -2.96 2.59
N LYS A 140 12.45 -2.63 3.56
CA LYS A 140 12.14 -1.27 4.00
C LYS A 140 12.37 -1.14 5.50
N THR A 141 12.92 0.00 5.95
CA THR A 141 13.13 0.30 7.37
C THR A 141 12.75 1.74 7.69
N GLY A 142 12.34 2.02 8.93
CA GLY A 142 12.08 3.38 9.39
C GLY A 142 13.31 4.06 9.98
N ILE A 143 13.27 5.40 10.08
CA ILE A 143 14.39 6.21 10.60
C ILE A 143 14.39 6.35 12.13
N ALA A 144 13.23 6.33 12.77
CA ALA A 144 13.08 6.81 14.15
C ALA A 144 13.41 5.76 15.23
N GLY A 145 13.48 4.47 14.87
CA GLY A 145 13.75 3.40 15.83
C GLY A 145 12.73 3.34 16.97
N GLY A 146 11.43 3.52 16.64
CA GLY A 146 10.32 3.41 17.58
C GLY A 146 10.15 4.59 18.54
N ARG A 147 10.85 5.71 18.33
CA ARG A 147 10.66 6.95 19.10
C ARG A 147 9.97 8.01 18.27
N PRO A 148 9.04 8.81 18.87
CA PRO A 148 8.50 9.97 18.20
C PRO A 148 9.62 10.93 17.77
N ALA A 149 9.59 11.36 16.52
CA ALA A 149 10.54 12.35 16.01
C ALA A 149 10.08 13.75 16.36
N ARG A 150 11.03 14.67 16.58
CA ARG A 150 10.75 16.11 16.66
C ARG A 150 10.66 16.70 15.26
N ILE A 151 9.93 17.80 15.14
CA ILE A 151 9.88 18.56 13.87
C ILE A 151 11.30 18.89 13.40
N ILE A 152 12.17 19.38 14.30
CA ILE A 152 13.58 19.62 14.02
C ILE A 152 14.41 18.75 14.95
N GLU A 153 15.15 17.82 14.37
CA GLU A 153 16.00 16.89 15.11
C GLU A 153 17.44 17.38 15.23
N ASN A 154 18.10 16.95 16.28
CA ASN A 154 19.48 17.32 16.55
C ASN A 154 20.47 16.36 15.85
N LYS A 155 21.76 16.73 15.89
CA LYS A 155 22.84 15.93 15.29
C LYS A 155 22.86 14.48 15.82
N ALA A 156 22.58 14.27 17.10
CA ALA A 156 22.61 12.92 17.67
C ALA A 156 21.51 12.01 17.10
N PHE A 157 20.34 12.55 16.74
CA PHE A 157 19.30 11.82 16.02
C PHE A 157 19.81 11.38 14.64
N VAL A 158 20.35 12.31 13.86
CA VAL A 158 20.90 12.02 12.53
C VAL A 158 22.00 10.95 12.61
N ASP A 159 22.95 11.11 13.53
CA ASP A 159 24.04 10.13 13.70
C ASP A 159 23.52 8.72 14.02
N ARG A 160 22.50 8.62 14.88
CA ARG A 160 21.89 7.32 15.21
C ARG A 160 21.14 6.71 14.02
N ALA A 161 20.36 7.49 13.30
CA ALA A 161 19.63 7.02 12.12
C ALA A 161 20.59 6.49 11.04
N VAL A 162 21.66 7.24 10.77
CA VAL A 162 22.69 6.82 9.82
C VAL A 162 23.42 5.56 10.28
N ALA A 163 23.80 5.49 11.57
CA ALA A 163 24.49 4.32 12.12
C ALA A 163 23.63 3.03 12.01
N ARG A 164 22.32 3.14 12.27
CA ARG A 164 21.37 2.03 12.11
C ARG A 164 21.28 1.58 10.66
N PHE A 165 21.10 2.52 9.72
CA PHE A 165 21.03 2.19 8.30
C PHE A 165 22.34 1.57 7.79
N ALA A 166 23.49 2.09 8.22
CA ALA A 166 24.81 1.54 7.90
C ALA A 166 24.97 0.09 8.38
N ALA A 167 24.52 -0.22 9.60
CA ALA A 167 24.54 -1.58 10.14
C ALA A 167 23.63 -2.53 9.35
N LEU A 168 22.45 -2.08 8.93
CA LEU A 168 21.58 -2.88 8.05
C LEU A 168 22.23 -3.13 6.68
N ARG A 169 22.83 -2.09 6.07
CA ARG A 169 23.54 -2.21 4.79
C ARG A 169 24.70 -3.19 4.88
N GLU A 170 25.50 -3.11 5.94
CA GLU A 170 26.60 -4.07 6.20
C GLU A 170 26.09 -5.50 6.36
N ALA A 171 25.00 -5.67 7.12
CA ALA A 171 24.41 -6.97 7.37
C ALA A 171 23.79 -7.61 6.13
N ALA A 172 23.11 -6.81 5.29
CA ALA A 172 22.44 -7.27 4.09
C ALA A 172 23.39 -7.52 2.91
N GLY A 173 24.50 -6.76 2.86
CA GLY A 173 25.43 -6.77 1.72
C GLY A 173 25.03 -5.79 0.60
N PRO A 174 25.92 -5.63 -0.41
CA PRO A 174 25.75 -4.61 -1.46
C PRO A 174 24.66 -4.94 -2.50
N GLU A 175 24.31 -6.21 -2.66
CA GLU A 175 23.35 -6.68 -3.68
C GLU A 175 21.88 -6.59 -3.23
N VAL A 176 21.62 -6.20 -1.98
CA VAL A 176 20.30 -6.12 -1.39
C VAL A 176 19.80 -4.68 -1.42
N ASP A 177 18.59 -4.46 -1.91
CA ASP A 177 17.94 -3.15 -1.87
C ASP A 177 17.36 -2.86 -0.49
N ILE A 178 17.63 -1.66 0.06
CA ILE A 178 17.06 -1.24 1.35
C ILE A 178 16.47 0.16 1.18
N ALA A 179 15.16 0.27 1.28
CA ALA A 179 14.46 1.54 1.35
C ALA A 179 14.41 2.06 2.78
N VAL A 180 14.28 3.38 2.93
CA VAL A 180 14.11 4.00 4.24
C VAL A 180 12.93 4.95 4.23
N ASP A 181 12.07 4.78 5.22
CA ASP A 181 10.82 5.52 5.37
C ASP A 181 10.94 6.57 6.48
N PHE A 182 10.60 7.81 6.13
CA PHE A 182 10.62 8.95 7.05
C PHE A 182 9.22 9.26 7.60
N HIS A 183 8.16 8.67 7.03
CA HIS A 183 6.75 8.92 7.38
C HIS A 183 6.33 10.40 7.37
N GLY A 184 7.10 11.28 6.74
CA GLY A 184 6.86 12.73 6.83
C GLY A 184 6.99 13.31 8.24
N ALA A 185 7.52 12.54 9.20
CA ALA A 185 7.52 12.89 10.62
C ALA A 185 8.54 13.96 11.00
N ILE A 186 9.54 14.22 10.15
CA ILE A 186 10.59 15.22 10.40
C ILE A 186 10.51 16.39 9.43
N SER A 187 11.06 17.54 9.85
CA SER A 187 11.06 18.74 9.00
C SER A 187 11.88 18.53 7.73
N PRO A 188 11.55 19.26 6.64
CA PRO A 188 12.34 19.25 5.42
C PRO A 188 13.82 19.61 5.63
N GLN A 189 14.13 20.43 6.63
CA GLN A 189 15.51 20.80 6.99
C GLN A 189 16.28 19.60 7.56
N THR A 190 15.65 18.87 8.49
CA THR A 190 16.24 17.63 9.03
C THR A 190 16.34 16.57 7.94
N SER A 191 15.32 16.45 7.09
CA SER A 191 15.33 15.52 5.95
C SER A 191 16.50 15.77 5.00
N LYS A 192 16.78 17.04 4.64
CA LYS A 192 17.95 17.39 3.79
C LYS A 192 19.26 16.90 4.38
N ILE A 193 19.45 17.10 5.70
CA ILE A 193 20.67 16.66 6.40
C ILE A 193 20.77 15.13 6.38
N LEU A 194 19.67 14.45 6.71
CA LEU A 194 19.64 13.00 6.80
C LEU A 194 19.79 12.32 5.44
N ILE A 195 19.11 12.80 4.40
CA ILE A 195 19.25 12.32 3.02
C ILE A 195 20.72 12.42 2.59
N LYS A 196 21.36 13.56 2.82
CA LYS A 196 22.78 13.76 2.47
C LYS A 196 23.71 12.80 3.22
N ALA A 197 23.42 12.53 4.48
CA ALA A 197 24.19 11.59 5.30
C ALA A 197 23.99 10.13 4.91
N LEU A 198 22.84 9.78 4.30
CA LEU A 198 22.51 8.44 3.81
C LEU A 198 23.04 8.14 2.39
N GLU A 199 23.40 9.16 1.59
CA GLU A 199 23.90 8.97 0.22
C GLU A 199 25.03 7.93 0.08
N PRO A 200 26.03 7.84 0.99
CA PRO A 200 27.10 6.85 0.88
C PRO A 200 26.63 5.38 0.98
N TYR A 201 25.45 5.17 1.57
CA TYR A 201 24.88 3.82 1.78
C TYR A 201 23.88 3.40 0.70
N GLN A 202 23.60 4.30 -0.25
CA GLN A 202 22.75 4.05 -1.42
C GLN A 202 21.42 3.36 -1.08
N PRO A 203 20.50 4.02 -0.32
CA PRO A 203 19.16 3.50 -0.15
C PRO A 203 18.47 3.28 -1.50
N MET A 204 17.64 2.24 -1.60
CA MET A 204 16.78 1.97 -2.76
C MET A 204 15.90 3.17 -3.10
N PHE A 205 15.31 3.75 -2.06
CA PHE A 205 14.59 5.04 -2.10
C PHE A 205 14.45 5.63 -0.69
N ILE A 206 14.15 6.92 -0.66
CA ILE A 206 13.73 7.65 0.53
C ILE A 206 12.23 7.89 0.42
N GLU A 207 11.46 7.25 1.29
CA GLU A 207 10.01 7.35 1.35
C GLU A 207 9.60 8.51 2.27
N GLU A 208 8.62 9.29 1.83
CA GLU A 208 7.99 10.40 2.55
C GLU A 208 8.97 11.29 3.35
N PRO A 209 9.98 11.90 2.71
CA PRO A 209 10.93 12.78 3.42
C PRO A 209 10.29 14.11 3.87
N ALA A 210 9.04 14.34 3.53
CA ALA A 210 8.20 15.45 3.99
C ALA A 210 6.73 15.02 3.93
N GLN A 211 5.88 15.76 4.65
CA GLN A 211 4.43 15.61 4.56
C GLN A 211 3.93 15.81 3.13
N CYS A 212 2.97 14.98 2.71
CA CYS A 212 2.47 14.95 1.34
C CYS A 212 1.65 16.18 0.92
N GLN A 213 1.25 17.05 1.87
CA GLN A 213 0.39 18.20 1.61
C GLN A 213 1.06 19.33 0.82
N ASN A 214 2.39 19.35 0.75
CA ASN A 214 3.13 20.37 -0.01
C ASN A 214 4.11 19.73 -0.99
N VAL A 215 3.65 19.54 -2.22
CA VAL A 215 4.42 18.88 -3.29
C VAL A 215 5.66 19.69 -3.69
N ASP A 216 5.65 21.02 -3.54
CA ASP A 216 6.84 21.85 -3.84
C ASP A 216 7.99 21.55 -2.90
N VAL A 217 7.71 21.34 -1.61
CA VAL A 217 8.73 20.94 -0.63
C VAL A 217 9.34 19.58 -0.99
N LEU A 218 8.51 18.62 -1.38
CA LEU A 218 8.98 17.32 -1.81
C LEU A 218 9.85 17.42 -3.08
N ALA A 219 9.43 18.24 -4.05
CA ALA A 219 10.20 18.51 -5.26
C ALA A 219 11.56 19.18 -4.96
N ASP A 220 11.61 20.09 -3.97
CA ASP A 220 12.87 20.71 -3.53
C ASP A 220 13.81 19.70 -2.88
N LEU A 221 13.29 18.76 -2.10
CA LEU A 221 14.08 17.67 -1.54
C LEU A 221 14.65 16.77 -2.64
N GLY A 222 13.82 16.36 -3.60
CA GLY A 222 14.22 15.52 -4.73
C GLY A 222 15.30 16.17 -5.61
N ARG A 223 15.22 17.50 -5.84
CA ARG A 223 16.27 18.23 -6.58
C ARG A 223 17.61 18.32 -5.82
N GLY A 224 17.57 18.15 -4.51
CA GLY A 224 18.74 18.25 -3.63
C GLY A 224 19.57 16.98 -3.50
N THR A 225 19.15 15.86 -4.09
CA THR A 225 19.82 14.57 -3.98
C THR A 225 19.76 13.77 -5.28
N HIS A 226 20.65 12.78 -5.44
CA HIS A 226 20.58 11.78 -6.49
C HIS A 226 19.85 10.51 -6.06
N LEU A 227 19.49 10.39 -4.77
CA LEU A 227 18.71 9.25 -4.28
C LEU A 227 17.27 9.33 -4.77
N PRO A 228 16.65 8.20 -5.15
CA PRO A 228 15.23 8.17 -5.52
C PRO A 228 14.35 8.62 -4.35
N ILE A 229 13.44 9.55 -4.60
CA ILE A 229 12.40 9.94 -3.65
C ILE A 229 11.13 9.17 -3.98
N ALA A 230 10.50 8.63 -2.95
CA ALA A 230 9.24 7.91 -3.03
C ALA A 230 8.15 8.58 -2.19
N THR A 231 6.90 8.53 -2.67
CA THR A 231 5.71 9.02 -1.95
C THR A 231 4.45 8.45 -2.58
N GLY A 232 3.34 8.46 -1.85
CA GLY A 232 2.06 8.11 -2.45
C GLY A 232 1.05 7.44 -1.53
N GLU A 233 1.43 6.88 -0.40
CA GLU A 233 0.54 6.16 0.52
C GLU A 233 -0.65 7.02 1.01
N ARG A 234 -0.44 8.32 1.14
CA ARG A 234 -1.44 9.30 1.60
C ARG A 234 -1.95 10.20 0.47
N VAL A 235 -1.81 9.73 -0.80
CA VAL A 235 -2.25 10.45 -2.00
C VAL A 235 -3.36 9.67 -2.69
N PHE A 236 -4.47 10.35 -3.00
CA PHE A 236 -5.69 9.71 -3.46
C PHE A 236 -5.97 10.07 -4.91
N THR A 237 -6.31 9.07 -5.71
CA THR A 237 -6.71 9.13 -7.11
C THR A 237 -5.65 9.75 -8.05
N LYS A 238 -5.79 9.54 -9.34
CA LYS A 238 -4.91 10.13 -10.37
C LYS A 238 -4.78 11.66 -10.29
N TRP A 239 -5.78 12.34 -9.73
CA TRP A 239 -5.73 13.81 -9.61
C TRP A 239 -4.69 14.26 -8.56
N GLY A 240 -4.55 13.52 -7.46
CA GLY A 240 -3.50 13.78 -6.47
C GLY A 240 -2.09 13.47 -7.01
N PHE A 241 -1.94 12.34 -7.69
CA PHE A 241 -0.65 11.94 -8.27
C PHE A 241 -0.20 12.84 -9.44
N ARG A 242 -1.14 13.50 -10.15
CA ARG A 242 -0.81 14.40 -11.25
C ARG A 242 0.18 15.48 -10.85
N GLU A 243 -0.06 16.18 -9.74
CA GLU A 243 0.80 17.28 -9.30
C GLU A 243 2.21 16.80 -8.94
N ILE A 244 2.34 15.61 -8.32
CA ILE A 244 3.63 14.99 -8.00
C ILE A 244 4.43 14.75 -9.28
N LEU A 245 3.78 14.23 -10.32
CA LEU A 245 4.42 13.96 -11.61
C LEU A 245 4.78 15.24 -12.37
N GLU A 246 3.86 16.21 -12.47
CA GLU A 246 4.09 17.49 -13.13
C GLU A 246 5.29 18.26 -12.52
N LYS A 247 5.42 18.20 -11.19
CA LYS A 247 6.53 18.84 -10.46
C LYS A 247 7.78 17.97 -10.35
N ARG A 248 7.71 16.70 -10.82
CA ARG A 248 8.80 15.71 -10.68
C ARG A 248 9.26 15.59 -9.22
N ALA A 249 8.31 15.58 -8.31
CA ALA A 249 8.57 15.58 -6.88
C ALA A 249 9.03 14.23 -6.34
N ALA A 250 8.69 13.14 -7.05
CA ALA A 250 9.15 11.80 -6.74
C ALA A 250 9.44 11.02 -8.03
N SER A 251 10.40 10.10 -7.97
CA SER A 251 10.74 9.16 -9.03
C SER A 251 10.10 7.77 -8.82
N ILE A 252 9.54 7.55 -7.63
CA ILE A 252 8.82 6.34 -7.27
C ILE A 252 7.49 6.74 -6.65
N LEU A 253 6.40 6.21 -7.18
CA LEU A 253 5.07 6.40 -6.62
C LEU A 253 4.64 5.14 -5.86
N GLN A 254 4.02 5.35 -4.70
CA GLN A 254 3.57 4.30 -3.79
C GLN A 254 2.06 4.39 -3.55
N PRO A 255 1.22 4.33 -4.61
CA PRO A 255 -0.22 4.31 -4.40
C PRO A 255 -0.61 3.06 -3.62
N ASP A 256 -1.45 3.23 -2.60
CA ASP A 256 -2.07 2.11 -1.90
C ASP A 256 -3.38 1.72 -2.60
N LEU A 257 -3.54 0.46 -2.97
CA LEU A 257 -4.72 -0.01 -3.70
C LEU A 257 -6.00 0.00 -2.87
N CYS A 258 -5.89 0.06 -1.54
CA CYS A 258 -7.04 0.26 -0.66
C CYS A 258 -7.39 1.73 -0.47
N HIS A 259 -6.51 2.67 -0.86
CA HIS A 259 -6.71 4.11 -0.60
C HIS A 259 -6.75 4.96 -1.87
N ALA A 260 -5.95 4.62 -2.87
CA ALA A 260 -5.80 5.46 -4.08
C ALA A 260 -6.93 5.34 -5.10
N GLY A 261 -7.88 4.41 -4.92
CA GLY A 261 -9.03 4.26 -5.82
C GLY A 261 -9.20 2.85 -6.41
N GLY A 262 -8.47 1.84 -5.92
CA GLY A 262 -8.56 0.45 -6.38
C GLY A 262 -7.64 0.13 -7.56
N ILE A 263 -7.82 -1.05 -8.14
CA ILE A 263 -6.93 -1.64 -9.15
C ILE A 263 -6.90 -0.79 -10.43
N HIS A 264 -8.08 -0.41 -10.95
CA HIS A 264 -8.17 0.34 -12.21
C HIS A 264 -7.59 1.76 -12.07
N GLU A 265 -7.90 2.46 -10.98
CA GLU A 265 -7.39 3.81 -10.78
C GLU A 265 -5.86 3.80 -10.63
N VAL A 266 -5.30 2.84 -9.89
CA VAL A 266 -3.85 2.71 -9.75
C VAL A 266 -3.19 2.27 -11.07
N HIS A 267 -3.85 1.46 -11.88
CA HIS A 267 -3.38 1.15 -13.24
C HIS A 267 -3.25 2.43 -14.11
N LEU A 268 -4.23 3.34 -14.02
CA LEU A 268 -4.14 4.65 -14.70
C LEU A 268 -3.01 5.51 -14.14
N ILE A 269 -2.82 5.53 -12.80
CA ILE A 269 -1.70 6.24 -12.15
C ILE A 269 -0.37 5.67 -12.65
N ALA A 270 -0.24 4.35 -12.76
CA ALA A 270 0.97 3.70 -13.27
C ALA A 270 1.28 4.10 -14.72
N GLY A 271 0.27 4.15 -15.59
CA GLY A 271 0.44 4.62 -16.97
C GLY A 271 0.81 6.11 -17.04
N MET A 272 0.26 6.95 -16.16
CA MET A 272 0.70 8.35 -16.05
C MET A 272 2.17 8.42 -15.59
N ALA A 273 2.54 7.65 -14.57
CA ALA A 273 3.90 7.60 -14.02
C ALA A 273 4.93 7.16 -15.07
N GLU A 274 4.61 6.14 -15.88
CA GLU A 274 5.48 5.67 -16.96
C GLU A 274 5.85 6.78 -17.93
N ALA A 275 4.90 7.64 -18.31
CA ALA A 275 5.16 8.77 -19.20
C ALA A 275 6.13 9.83 -18.62
N TYR A 276 6.31 9.85 -17.30
CA TYR A 276 7.26 10.70 -16.58
C TYR A 276 8.54 9.95 -16.14
N TYR A 277 8.71 8.69 -16.58
CA TYR A 277 9.80 7.81 -16.15
C TYR A 277 9.81 7.56 -14.62
N ALA A 278 8.65 7.61 -13.98
CA ALA A 278 8.49 7.26 -12.58
C ALA A 278 8.09 5.78 -12.44
N ALA A 279 8.67 5.11 -11.45
CA ALA A 279 8.38 3.73 -11.12
C ALA A 279 7.23 3.61 -10.11
N ILE A 280 6.69 2.40 -9.96
CA ILE A 280 5.63 2.06 -9.01
C ILE A 280 6.14 1.01 -8.02
N ALA A 281 5.96 1.29 -6.73
CA ALA A 281 6.16 0.37 -5.61
C ALA A 281 4.94 0.48 -4.67
N PRO A 282 3.84 -0.25 -4.90
CA PRO A 282 2.61 -0.01 -4.15
C PRO A 282 2.80 -0.20 -2.65
N HIS A 283 2.29 0.78 -1.89
CA HIS A 283 2.20 0.70 -0.42
C HIS A 283 1.16 -0.35 -0.04
N ASN A 284 1.49 -1.23 0.91
CA ASN A 284 0.56 -2.25 1.39
C ASN A 284 0.91 -2.79 2.79
N PRO A 285 0.65 -2.07 3.89
CA PRO A 285 0.73 -2.56 5.27
C PRO A 285 -0.58 -3.22 5.71
N LEU A 286 -1.40 -3.65 4.76
CA LEU A 286 -2.78 -4.10 4.94
C LEU A 286 -2.89 -5.62 4.84
N GLY A 287 -4.13 -6.12 4.69
CA GLY A 287 -4.43 -7.53 4.72
C GLY A 287 -4.16 -8.29 3.42
N PRO A 288 -4.42 -9.60 3.42
CA PRO A 288 -4.11 -10.46 2.28
C PRO A 288 -5.02 -10.21 1.06
N ILE A 289 -6.20 -9.60 1.22
CA ILE A 289 -7.04 -9.21 0.07
C ILE A 289 -6.39 -8.03 -0.66
N SER A 290 -5.86 -7.05 0.10
CA SER A 290 -5.10 -5.95 -0.46
C SER A 290 -3.87 -6.46 -1.21
N LEU A 291 -3.08 -7.37 -0.62
CA LEU A 291 -1.93 -7.97 -1.31
C LEU A 291 -2.34 -8.69 -2.59
N ALA A 292 -3.45 -9.43 -2.58
CA ALA A 292 -3.96 -10.08 -3.78
C ALA A 292 -4.30 -9.07 -4.87
N ALA A 293 -4.96 -7.95 -4.53
CA ALA A 293 -5.26 -6.88 -5.47
C ALA A 293 -3.98 -6.23 -6.03
N CYS A 294 -2.97 -6.00 -5.17
CA CYS A 294 -1.66 -5.50 -5.59
C CYS A 294 -0.99 -6.43 -6.61
N ILE A 295 -0.93 -7.74 -6.34
CA ILE A 295 -0.33 -8.72 -7.24
C ILE A 295 -1.02 -8.73 -8.62
N GLN A 296 -2.35 -8.54 -8.68
CA GLN A 296 -3.07 -8.42 -9.95
C GLN A 296 -2.64 -7.17 -10.73
N LEU A 297 -2.47 -6.05 -10.07
CA LEU A 297 -1.96 -4.82 -10.68
C LEU A 297 -0.51 -4.99 -11.13
N ASP A 298 0.36 -5.43 -10.22
CA ASP A 298 1.80 -5.53 -10.41
C ASP A 298 2.17 -6.42 -11.59
N ALA A 299 1.34 -7.44 -11.85
CA ALA A 299 1.49 -8.30 -13.02
C ALA A 299 1.39 -7.53 -14.34
N THR A 300 0.64 -6.41 -14.41
CA THR A 300 0.26 -5.74 -15.66
C THR A 300 1.03 -4.47 -15.97
N ILE A 301 1.59 -3.80 -14.97
CA ILE A 301 2.27 -2.50 -15.13
C ILE A 301 3.76 -2.68 -15.45
N PRO A 302 4.31 -2.05 -16.52
CA PRO A 302 5.70 -2.26 -16.90
C PRO A 302 6.72 -1.61 -15.95
N ASN A 303 6.35 -0.51 -15.30
CA ASN A 303 7.20 0.32 -14.44
C ASN A 303 7.19 -0.07 -12.96
N PHE A 304 6.80 -1.30 -12.63
CA PHE A 304 6.82 -1.88 -11.28
C PHE A 304 8.24 -2.24 -10.82
N ILE A 305 8.55 -2.04 -9.53
CA ILE A 305 9.85 -2.42 -8.93
C ILE A 305 9.75 -3.47 -7.82
N ALA A 306 8.90 -3.27 -6.83
CA ALA A 306 8.70 -4.22 -5.73
C ALA A 306 7.40 -3.92 -4.98
N GLN A 307 6.79 -4.95 -4.39
CA GLN A 307 5.54 -4.88 -3.64
C GLN A 307 5.79 -4.98 -2.14
N GLU A 308 5.21 -4.05 -1.39
CA GLU A 308 5.14 -4.12 0.07
C GLU A 308 4.21 -5.22 0.54
N HIS A 309 4.54 -5.87 1.66
CA HIS A 309 3.64 -6.79 2.33
C HIS A 309 3.92 -6.90 3.83
N VAL A 310 2.87 -7.15 4.60
CA VAL A 310 2.93 -7.46 6.03
C VAL A 310 2.31 -8.83 6.34
N SER A 311 1.49 -9.36 5.44
CA SER A 311 0.84 -10.67 5.57
C SER A 311 0.85 -11.38 4.22
N LEU A 312 1.18 -12.66 4.21
CA LEU A 312 1.05 -13.54 3.05
C LEU A 312 -0.27 -14.34 3.08
N GLY A 313 -1.11 -14.08 4.07
CA GLY A 313 -2.43 -14.69 4.19
C GLY A 313 -2.48 -15.93 5.09
N GLU A 314 -1.39 -16.26 5.82
CA GLU A 314 -1.40 -17.39 6.75
C GLU A 314 -2.47 -17.19 7.84
N GLY A 315 -3.37 -18.16 7.95
CA GLY A 315 -4.50 -18.12 8.87
C GLY A 315 -5.65 -17.20 8.44
N TYR A 316 -5.65 -16.73 7.19
CA TYR A 316 -6.71 -15.91 6.58
C TYR A 316 -7.19 -16.48 5.24
N LEU A 317 -6.28 -17.04 4.46
CA LEU A 317 -6.57 -17.62 3.15
C LEU A 317 -6.46 -19.14 3.23
N LYS A 318 -7.30 -19.85 2.44
CA LYS A 318 -7.18 -21.31 2.27
C LYS A 318 -5.82 -21.70 1.71
N THR A 319 -5.29 -20.87 0.79
CA THR A 319 -3.97 -21.03 0.21
C THR A 319 -3.22 -19.69 0.34
N PRO A 320 -2.36 -19.54 1.36
CA PRO A 320 -1.52 -18.37 1.52
C PRO A 320 -0.53 -18.20 0.36
N PHE A 321 -0.08 -16.98 0.11
CA PHE A 321 1.00 -16.73 -0.83
C PHE A 321 2.31 -17.33 -0.30
N VAL A 322 3.10 -17.87 -1.20
CA VAL A 322 4.41 -18.47 -0.88
C VAL A 322 5.51 -17.65 -1.51
N VAL A 323 6.42 -17.13 -0.68
CA VAL A 323 7.60 -16.42 -1.16
C VAL A 323 8.70 -17.41 -1.48
N LYS A 324 9.22 -17.33 -2.71
CA LYS A 324 10.36 -18.08 -3.19
C LYS A 324 11.37 -17.12 -3.80
N ASP A 325 12.58 -17.12 -3.25
CA ASP A 325 13.66 -16.23 -3.68
C ASP A 325 13.27 -14.73 -3.72
N GLY A 326 12.48 -14.28 -2.73
CA GLY A 326 11.98 -12.90 -2.64
C GLY A 326 10.83 -12.55 -3.58
N TYR A 327 10.24 -13.54 -4.27
CA TYR A 327 9.13 -13.37 -5.21
C TYR A 327 7.93 -14.23 -4.84
N VAL A 328 6.76 -13.83 -5.31
CA VAL A 328 5.55 -14.66 -5.36
C VAL A 328 5.17 -14.91 -6.81
N ASP A 329 4.74 -16.15 -7.11
CA ASP A 329 4.21 -16.50 -8.41
C ASP A 329 2.83 -15.86 -8.62
N LEU A 330 2.48 -15.56 -9.88
CA LEU A 330 1.17 -15.00 -10.20
C LEU A 330 0.07 -16.03 -9.93
N PRO A 331 -1.04 -15.63 -9.24
CA PRO A 331 -2.17 -16.51 -9.04
C PRO A 331 -2.85 -16.83 -10.38
N THR A 332 -3.17 -18.10 -10.62
CA THR A 332 -3.83 -18.57 -11.84
C THR A 332 -5.34 -18.75 -11.67
N ALA A 333 -5.84 -18.76 -10.44
CA ALA A 333 -7.26 -18.87 -10.17
C ALA A 333 -8.03 -17.60 -10.55
N PRO A 334 -9.31 -17.70 -10.95
CA PRO A 334 -10.13 -16.57 -11.36
C PRO A 334 -10.28 -15.49 -10.28
N GLY A 335 -10.52 -14.26 -10.72
CA GLY A 335 -10.68 -13.10 -9.84
C GLY A 335 -9.36 -12.65 -9.26
N LEU A 336 -9.33 -12.30 -7.97
CA LEU A 336 -8.11 -11.98 -7.23
C LEU A 336 -7.21 -13.21 -7.02
N GLY A 337 -7.72 -14.43 -7.31
CA GLY A 337 -6.97 -15.66 -7.18
C GLY A 337 -6.87 -16.19 -5.75
N ILE A 338 -7.71 -15.74 -4.83
CA ILE A 338 -7.69 -16.10 -3.42
C ILE A 338 -9.08 -16.56 -2.94
N GLU A 339 -9.08 -17.35 -1.87
CA GLU A 339 -10.27 -17.73 -1.10
C GLU A 339 -10.00 -17.53 0.39
N LEU A 340 -10.99 -16.97 1.12
CA LEU A 340 -10.91 -16.86 2.58
C LEU A 340 -11.08 -18.23 3.24
N ASP A 341 -10.30 -18.49 4.27
CA ASP A 341 -10.50 -19.61 5.19
C ASP A 341 -11.46 -19.17 6.30
N GLU A 342 -12.75 -19.44 6.11
CA GLU A 342 -13.81 -19.05 7.04
C GLU A 342 -13.63 -19.65 8.44
N ALA A 343 -13.07 -20.86 8.53
CA ALA A 343 -12.82 -21.52 9.81
C ALA A 343 -11.66 -20.84 10.55
N ALA A 344 -10.57 -20.54 9.86
CA ALA A 344 -9.41 -19.83 10.42
C ALA A 344 -9.71 -18.37 10.76
N LEU A 345 -10.73 -17.77 10.13
CA LEU A 345 -11.15 -16.39 10.40
C LEU A 345 -12.04 -16.28 11.64
N ALA A 346 -12.71 -17.34 12.07
CA ALA A 346 -13.71 -17.28 13.15
C ALA A 346 -13.19 -16.61 14.43
N ASP A 347 -11.96 -16.92 14.84
CA ASP A 347 -11.32 -16.34 16.03
C ASP A 347 -10.73 -14.94 15.80
N LYS A 348 -10.73 -14.46 14.55
CA LYS A 348 -10.15 -13.18 14.16
C LYS A 348 -11.19 -12.09 13.91
N ILE A 349 -12.47 -12.44 13.97
CA ILE A 349 -13.55 -11.48 13.78
C ILE A 349 -13.66 -10.56 15.01
N GLY A 350 -13.69 -9.27 14.75
CA GLY A 350 -13.80 -8.23 15.76
C GLY A 350 -12.45 -7.71 16.25
N HIS A 351 -12.28 -6.40 16.16
CA HIS A 351 -11.19 -5.64 16.78
C HIS A 351 -11.67 -4.23 17.10
N ASP A 352 -10.99 -3.59 18.01
CA ASP A 352 -11.17 -2.21 18.42
C ASP A 352 -9.93 -1.34 18.16
N TRP A 353 -9.08 -1.78 17.24
CA TRP A 353 -7.82 -1.12 16.94
C TRP A 353 -8.04 0.33 16.49
N ARG A 354 -7.22 1.22 17.03
CA ARG A 354 -7.20 2.65 16.71
C ARG A 354 -5.76 3.08 16.46
N ASN A 355 -5.57 4.16 15.72
CA ASN A 355 -4.26 4.77 15.59
C ASN A 355 -3.72 5.14 16.97
N PRO A 356 -2.43 4.88 17.23
CA PRO A 356 -1.81 5.29 18.48
C PRO A 356 -1.85 6.83 18.61
N GLU A 357 -2.15 7.30 19.81
CA GLU A 357 -1.96 8.69 20.17
C GLU A 357 -0.49 8.89 20.50
N THR A 358 0.23 9.68 19.69
CA THR A 358 1.67 9.84 19.83
C THR A 358 1.99 11.24 20.35
N TYR A 359 2.70 11.28 21.47
CA TYR A 359 3.11 12.51 22.12
C TYR A 359 4.60 12.53 22.37
N HIS A 360 5.22 13.70 22.25
CA HIS A 360 6.63 13.88 22.56
C HIS A 360 6.85 13.70 24.08
N PRO A 361 7.82 12.88 24.51
CA PRO A 361 7.99 12.54 25.92
C PRO A 361 8.46 13.71 26.80
N ASP A 362 9.09 14.74 26.23
CA ASP A 362 9.67 15.84 27.00
C ASP A 362 8.65 16.93 27.31
N ASP A 363 7.67 17.17 26.45
CA ASP A 363 6.75 18.32 26.58
C ASP A 363 5.27 18.00 26.33
N GLY A 364 4.96 16.76 25.94
CA GLY A 364 3.59 16.31 25.68
C GLY A 364 2.97 16.85 24.39
N ALA A 365 3.75 17.46 23.51
CA ALA A 365 3.25 17.92 22.22
C ALA A 365 2.81 16.73 21.36
N ALA A 366 1.68 16.85 20.63
CA ALA A 366 1.27 15.87 19.64
C ALA A 366 2.29 15.84 18.50
N VAL A 367 2.70 14.67 18.10
CA VAL A 367 3.66 14.45 17.01
C VAL A 367 3.08 13.50 15.97
N ASP A 368 3.62 13.55 14.75
CA ASP A 368 3.25 12.64 13.68
C ASP A 368 3.63 11.19 14.04
N TRP A 369 2.83 10.26 13.52
CA TRP A 369 2.94 8.82 13.79
C TRP A 369 3.83 8.14 12.76
#